data_d601bdad06696993ef5edaa1ec1553c2
#
_entry.id   d601bdad06696993ef5edaa1ec1553c2
#
_cell.length_a   1.000
_cell.length_b   1.000
_cell.length_c   1.000
_cell.angle_alpha   90.00
_cell.angle_beta   90.00
_cell.angle_gamma   90.00
#
_symmetry.space_group_name_H-M   'P 1'
#
loop_
_entity.id
_entity.type
_entity.pdbx_description
1 polymer ?
#
loop_
_entity_poly.entity_id
_entity_poly.type
_entity_poly.pdbx_seq_one_letter_code
_entity_poly.pdbx_strand_id
1 'polypeptide(L)'
;MSERKIRVLIAKPGLDGHDRGAKVVARALRDAGMEVIYTGLRQTPEMIAEAALQEDVDAVGLSILSGAHMALVPRVLELLKANGQEQVKVFLGGIVPDEDVPLLLEMGVIGIYGPGTLSDSYVKDIRKAILAENA
;
A
#
# COMPACT_ATOMS: atom_id res chain seq x y z
N MET A 1 5.57 9.13 -26.56
CA MET A 1 5.84 7.90 -25.83
C MET A 1 4.81 7.70 -24.74
N SER A 2 4.13 6.59 -24.76
CA SER A 2 3.12 6.30 -23.76
C SER A 2 3.79 5.83 -22.47
N GLU A 3 3.35 6.38 -21.36
CA GLU A 3 3.82 5.93 -20.06
C GLU A 3 3.03 4.71 -19.63
N ARG A 4 3.72 3.76 -19.03
CA ARG A 4 3.08 2.62 -18.41
C ARG A 4 2.24 3.10 -17.23
N LYS A 5 1.04 2.57 -17.11
CA LYS A 5 0.21 2.87 -15.95
C LYS A 5 0.82 2.27 -14.69
N ILE A 6 0.78 3.04 -13.62
CA ILE A 6 1.19 2.54 -12.31
C ILE A 6 0.11 1.58 -11.83
N ARG A 7 0.52 0.40 -11.42
CA ARG A 7 -0.38 -0.63 -10.89
C ARG A 7 -0.25 -0.68 -9.38
N VAL A 8 -1.37 -0.58 -8.68
CA VAL A 8 -1.39 -0.54 -7.22
C VAL A 8 -2.34 -1.61 -6.69
N LEU A 9 -1.88 -2.38 -5.73
CA LEU A 9 -2.70 -3.33 -5.00
C LEU A 9 -3.13 -2.67 -3.69
N ILE A 10 -4.42 -2.59 -3.46
CA ILE A 10 -4.96 -2.10 -2.19
C ILE A 10 -5.47 -3.30 -1.42
N ALA A 11 -4.93 -3.51 -0.23
CA ALA A 11 -5.20 -4.68 0.57
C ALA A 11 -5.57 -4.32 2.01
N LYS A 12 -6.39 -5.15 2.60
CA LYS A 12 -6.81 -4.98 3.98
C LYS A 12 -6.45 -6.24 4.77
N PRO A 13 -5.26 -6.24 5.38
CA PRO A 13 -4.81 -7.42 6.11
C PRO A 13 -5.50 -7.57 7.44
N GLY A 14 -5.54 -8.81 7.94
CA GLY A 14 -6.10 -9.12 9.25
C GLY A 14 -7.60 -9.24 9.24
N LEU A 15 -8.20 -9.15 10.40
CA LEU A 15 -9.63 -9.38 10.60
C LEU A 15 -10.47 -8.10 10.61
N ASP A 16 -9.84 -6.96 10.39
CA ASP A 16 -10.49 -5.66 10.37
C ASP A 16 -11.51 -5.60 9.21
N GLY A 17 -12.76 -5.30 9.53
CA GLY A 17 -13.83 -5.19 8.54
C GLY A 17 -14.12 -3.79 8.05
N HIS A 18 -13.29 -2.80 8.41
CA HIS A 18 -13.52 -1.40 8.05
C HIS A 18 -12.89 -1.07 6.70
N ASP A 19 -13.59 -1.33 5.61
CA ASP A 19 -13.03 -1.20 4.26
C ASP A 19 -13.34 0.12 3.53
N ARG A 20 -14.12 1.00 4.15
CA ARG A 20 -14.52 2.26 3.51
C ARG A 20 -13.31 3.10 3.08
N GLY A 21 -12.34 3.25 3.98
CA GLY A 21 -11.13 4.03 3.68
C GLY A 21 -10.34 3.42 2.53
N ALA A 22 -10.21 2.10 2.51
CA ALA A 22 -9.51 1.41 1.43
C ALA A 22 -10.18 1.65 0.08
N LYS A 23 -11.52 1.62 0.05
CA LYS A 23 -12.28 1.85 -1.18
C LYS A 23 -12.16 3.29 -1.66
N VAL A 24 -12.12 4.26 -0.73
CA VAL A 24 -11.92 5.67 -1.08
C VAL A 24 -10.55 5.87 -1.73
N VAL A 25 -9.51 5.30 -1.15
CA VAL A 25 -8.16 5.38 -1.70
C VAL A 25 -8.08 4.72 -3.08
N ALA A 26 -8.67 3.52 -3.20
CA ALA A 26 -8.68 2.81 -4.48
C ALA A 26 -9.33 3.65 -5.58
N ARG A 27 -10.46 4.29 -5.28
CA ARG A 27 -11.13 5.14 -6.24
C ARG A 27 -10.30 6.36 -6.61
N ALA A 28 -9.69 7.01 -5.63
CA ALA A 28 -8.85 8.19 -5.88
C ALA A 28 -7.67 7.86 -6.79
N LEU A 29 -7.04 6.71 -6.57
CA LEU A 29 -5.93 6.27 -7.41
C LEU A 29 -6.39 5.95 -8.84
N ARG A 30 -7.55 5.32 -8.99
CA ARG A 30 -8.14 5.06 -10.31
C ARG A 30 -8.46 6.37 -11.03
N ASP A 31 -9.04 7.33 -10.33
CA ASP A 31 -9.37 8.63 -10.89
C ASP A 31 -8.12 9.39 -11.33
N ALA A 32 -6.99 9.09 -10.71
CA ALA A 32 -5.68 9.66 -11.07
C ALA A 32 -5.01 8.93 -12.24
N GLY A 33 -5.65 7.91 -12.81
CA GLY A 33 -5.15 7.19 -13.97
C GLY A 33 -4.34 5.94 -13.66
N MET A 34 -4.32 5.51 -12.42
CA MET A 34 -3.62 4.28 -12.02
C MET A 34 -4.52 3.06 -12.19
N GLU A 35 -3.92 1.91 -12.41
CA GLU A 35 -4.61 0.63 -12.38
C GLU A 35 -4.61 0.12 -10.95
N VAL A 36 -5.79 -0.13 -10.41
CA VAL A 36 -5.93 -0.50 -9.01
C VAL A 36 -6.62 -1.86 -8.88
N ILE A 37 -6.00 -2.75 -8.14
CA ILE A 37 -6.56 -4.04 -7.77
C ILE A 37 -6.90 -3.97 -6.28
N TYR A 38 -8.17 -4.18 -5.93
CA TYR A 38 -8.60 -4.24 -4.55
C TYR A 38 -8.82 -5.70 -4.17
N THR A 39 -8.07 -6.19 -3.18
CA THR A 39 -8.12 -7.61 -2.79
C THR A 39 -9.35 -7.97 -1.98
N GLY A 40 -9.99 -6.98 -1.35
CA GLY A 40 -11.07 -7.25 -0.41
C GLY A 40 -10.58 -7.36 1.02
N LEU A 41 -11.46 -7.80 1.90
CA LEU A 41 -11.21 -7.87 3.33
C LEU A 41 -10.46 -9.15 3.72
N ARG A 42 -9.93 -9.14 4.92
CA ARG A 42 -9.39 -10.31 5.62
C ARG A 42 -8.27 -11.03 4.88
N GLN A 43 -7.41 -10.26 4.28
CA GLN A 43 -6.26 -10.82 3.58
C GLN A 43 -5.15 -11.16 4.58
N THR A 44 -4.49 -12.30 4.38
CA THR A 44 -3.27 -12.59 5.14
C THR A 44 -2.08 -11.91 4.47
N PRO A 45 -0.98 -11.65 5.20
CA PRO A 45 0.23 -11.13 4.55
C PRO A 45 0.70 -12.00 3.39
N GLU A 46 0.57 -13.33 3.51
CA GLU A 46 0.91 -14.29 2.47
C GLU A 46 0.06 -14.07 1.21
N MET A 47 -1.25 -13.92 1.38
CA MET A 47 -2.17 -13.66 0.27
C MET A 47 -1.84 -12.33 -0.44
N ILE A 48 -1.49 -11.32 0.35
CA ILE A 48 -1.14 -10.00 -0.19
C ILE A 48 0.14 -10.07 -1.02
N ALA A 49 1.17 -10.71 -0.50
CA ALA A 49 2.44 -10.84 -1.21
C ALA A 49 2.27 -11.66 -2.49
N GLU A 50 1.48 -12.73 -2.45
CA GLU A 50 1.20 -13.54 -3.62
C GLU A 50 0.43 -12.75 -4.68
N ALA A 51 -0.59 -11.99 -4.28
CA ALA A 51 -1.34 -11.15 -5.20
C ALA A 51 -0.45 -10.08 -5.85
N ALA A 52 0.45 -9.48 -5.07
CA ALA A 52 1.38 -8.49 -5.58
C ALA A 52 2.29 -9.09 -6.67
N LEU A 53 2.74 -10.32 -6.47
CA LEU A 53 3.56 -11.02 -7.44
C LEU A 53 2.77 -11.37 -8.70
N GLN A 54 1.59 -11.95 -8.54
CA GLN A 54 0.74 -12.37 -9.66
C GLN A 54 0.28 -11.19 -10.51
N GLU A 55 -0.05 -10.07 -9.87
CA GLU A 55 -0.56 -8.88 -10.56
C GLU A 55 0.55 -7.96 -11.05
N ASP A 56 1.79 -8.27 -10.72
CA ASP A 56 2.97 -7.49 -11.13
C ASP A 56 2.79 -6.01 -10.79
N VAL A 57 2.48 -5.72 -9.53
CA VAL A 57 2.19 -4.36 -9.10
C VAL A 57 3.46 -3.56 -8.81
N ASP A 58 3.33 -2.24 -8.92
CA ASP A 58 4.41 -1.29 -8.58
C ASP A 58 4.37 -0.91 -7.11
N ALA A 59 3.17 -0.92 -6.52
CA ALA A 59 2.98 -0.51 -5.13
C ALA A 59 1.86 -1.31 -4.47
N VAL A 60 1.97 -1.46 -3.15
CA VAL A 60 0.94 -2.07 -2.31
C VAL A 60 0.53 -1.06 -1.27
N GLY A 61 -0.76 -0.77 -1.20
CA GLY A 61 -1.33 0.04 -0.14
C GLY A 61 -2.03 -0.86 0.87
N LEU A 62 -1.64 -0.75 2.12
CA LEU A 62 -2.24 -1.49 3.22
C LEU A 62 -3.16 -0.58 4.00
N SER A 63 -4.40 -1.01 4.22
CA SER A 63 -5.36 -0.26 5.02
C SER A 63 -5.55 -0.99 6.34
N ILE A 64 -5.08 -0.41 7.43
CA ILE A 64 -5.09 -1.05 8.75
C ILE A 64 -5.64 -0.05 9.78
N LEU A 65 -6.86 -0.28 10.24
CA LEU A 65 -7.49 0.56 11.27
C LEU A 65 -7.53 -0.13 12.64
N SER A 66 -7.10 -1.38 12.70
CA SER A 66 -7.19 -2.20 13.92
C SER A 66 -6.06 -1.98 14.92
N GLY A 67 -5.04 -1.21 14.56
CA GLY A 67 -3.85 -1.06 15.39
C GLY A 67 -2.81 -2.16 15.20
N ALA A 68 -3.09 -3.14 14.34
CA ALA A 68 -2.19 -4.28 14.14
C ALA A 68 -1.07 -4.02 13.13
N HIS A 69 -0.84 -2.76 12.78
CA HIS A 69 0.13 -2.39 11.75
C HIS A 69 1.56 -2.85 12.07
N MET A 70 1.98 -2.80 13.33
CA MET A 70 3.34 -3.20 13.70
C MET A 70 3.56 -4.72 13.62
N ALA A 71 2.48 -5.50 13.62
CA ALA A 71 2.58 -6.95 13.41
C ALA A 71 2.48 -7.30 11.92
N LEU A 72 1.60 -6.61 11.20
CA LEU A 72 1.27 -6.97 9.81
C LEU A 72 2.22 -6.38 8.78
N VAL A 73 2.62 -5.12 8.94
CA VAL A 73 3.48 -4.45 7.95
C VAL A 73 4.83 -5.14 7.79
N PRO A 74 5.57 -5.43 8.89
CA PRO A 74 6.86 -6.11 8.73
C PRO A 74 6.72 -7.46 8.04
N ARG A 75 5.64 -8.18 8.31
CA ARG A 75 5.41 -9.49 7.69
C ARG A 75 5.18 -9.37 6.19
N VAL A 76 4.40 -8.39 5.76
CA VAL A 76 4.18 -8.13 4.33
C VAL A 76 5.50 -7.77 3.65
N LEU A 77 6.29 -6.87 4.24
CA LEU A 77 7.57 -6.47 3.68
C LEU A 77 8.53 -7.65 3.54
N GLU A 78 8.59 -8.49 4.57
CA GLU A 78 9.42 -9.69 4.57
C GLU A 78 9.04 -10.64 3.45
N LEU A 79 7.74 -10.88 3.27
CA LEU A 79 7.24 -11.78 2.23
C LEU A 79 7.45 -11.23 0.83
N LEU A 80 7.29 -9.94 0.64
CA LEU A 80 7.59 -9.30 -0.65
C LEU A 80 9.07 -9.50 -1.01
N LYS A 81 9.95 -9.28 -0.05
CA LYS A 81 11.38 -9.48 -0.25
C LYS A 81 11.70 -10.93 -0.57
N ALA A 82 11.09 -11.88 0.16
CA ALA A 82 11.30 -13.31 -0.06
C ALA A 82 10.84 -13.75 -1.46
N ASN A 83 9.85 -13.07 -2.02
CA ASN A 83 9.33 -13.37 -3.35
C ASN A 83 10.06 -12.62 -4.48
N GLY A 84 11.15 -11.95 -4.16
CA GLY A 84 11.88 -11.15 -5.16
C GLY A 84 11.19 -9.85 -5.53
N GLN A 85 10.27 -9.37 -4.69
CA GLN A 85 9.47 -8.18 -4.94
C GLN A 85 9.89 -6.99 -4.06
N GLU A 86 11.14 -6.92 -3.68
CA GLU A 86 11.60 -5.85 -2.77
C GLU A 86 11.56 -4.46 -3.40
N GLN A 87 11.46 -4.37 -4.74
CA GLN A 87 11.28 -3.09 -5.42
C GLN A 87 9.86 -2.54 -5.33
N VAL A 88 8.90 -3.37 -4.92
CA VAL A 88 7.50 -2.94 -4.76
C VAL A 88 7.42 -1.96 -3.60
N LYS A 89 6.82 -0.80 -3.84
CA LYS A 89 6.67 0.22 -2.81
C LYS A 89 5.46 -0.08 -1.94
N VAL A 90 5.58 0.13 -0.63
CA VAL A 90 4.48 -0.11 0.31
C VAL A 90 4.11 1.20 1.00
N PHE A 91 2.83 1.51 1.03
CA PHE A 91 2.30 2.63 1.78
C PHE A 91 1.19 2.15 2.70
N LEU A 92 0.91 2.93 3.75
CA LEU A 92 0.00 2.52 4.81
C LEU A 92 -1.06 3.59 5.03
N GLY A 93 -2.32 3.17 5.02
CA GLY A 93 -3.42 4.02 5.43
C GLY A 93 -4.00 3.52 6.74
N GLY A 94 -4.30 4.42 7.65
CA GLY A 94 -4.87 4.05 8.93
C GLY A 94 -4.49 5.04 10.02
N ILE A 95 -4.84 4.69 11.26
CA ILE A 95 -4.51 5.50 12.42
C ILE A 95 -3.26 4.89 13.06
N VAL A 96 -2.15 5.62 12.97
CA VAL A 96 -0.85 5.15 13.44
C VAL A 96 -0.34 6.13 14.51
N PRO A 97 0.01 5.64 15.71
CA PRO A 97 0.61 6.50 16.72
C PRO A 97 1.90 7.14 16.23
N ASP A 98 2.17 8.37 16.65
CA ASP A 98 3.34 9.12 16.21
C ASP A 98 4.64 8.37 16.46
N GLU A 99 4.73 7.62 17.54
CA GLU A 99 5.93 6.86 17.89
C GLU A 99 6.22 5.70 16.92
N ASP A 100 5.20 5.20 16.22
CA ASP A 100 5.36 4.10 15.27
C ASP A 100 5.76 4.60 13.88
N VAL A 101 5.49 5.86 13.55
CA VAL A 101 5.75 6.41 12.22
C VAL A 101 7.22 6.28 11.81
N PRO A 102 8.20 6.73 12.64
CA PRO A 102 9.59 6.58 12.24
C PRO A 102 10.02 5.14 12.04
N LEU A 103 9.47 4.23 12.85
CA LEU A 103 9.81 2.81 12.76
C LEU A 103 9.33 2.22 11.43
N LEU A 104 8.11 2.56 11.02
CA LEU A 104 7.55 2.08 9.77
C LEU A 104 8.30 2.65 8.56
N LEU A 105 8.64 3.91 8.59
CA LEU A 105 9.42 4.53 7.52
C LEU A 105 10.81 3.89 7.40
N GLU A 106 11.43 3.59 8.53
CA GLU A 106 12.73 2.92 8.57
C GLU A 106 12.65 1.51 7.97
N MET A 107 11.54 0.82 8.13
CA MET A 107 11.32 -0.51 7.54
C MET A 107 11.17 -0.46 6.02
N GLY A 108 10.88 0.71 5.45
CA GLY A 108 10.73 0.86 4.01
C GLY A 108 9.35 1.31 3.54
N VAL A 109 8.41 1.61 4.45
CA VAL A 109 7.12 2.16 4.07
C VAL A 109 7.34 3.57 3.49
N ILE A 110 6.77 3.85 2.32
CA ILE A 110 7.03 5.14 1.65
C ILE A 110 6.18 6.29 2.18
N GLY A 111 5.09 5.98 2.86
CA GLY A 111 4.24 7.02 3.42
C GLY A 111 3.14 6.43 4.28
N ILE A 112 2.65 7.24 5.21
CA ILE A 112 1.59 6.85 6.14
C ILE A 112 0.53 7.94 6.09
N TYR A 113 -0.72 7.56 5.85
CA TYR A 113 -1.82 8.49 5.62
C TYR A 113 -2.99 8.19 6.54
N GLY A 114 -3.33 9.15 7.38
CA GLY A 114 -4.47 9.03 8.28
C GLY A 114 -5.79 9.28 7.58
N PRO A 115 -6.90 8.98 8.27
CA PRO A 115 -8.23 9.31 7.76
C PRO A 115 -8.34 10.81 7.48
N GLY A 116 -8.97 11.17 6.39
CA GLY A 116 -9.13 12.57 6.00
C GLY A 116 -7.97 13.17 5.24
N THR A 117 -6.89 12.43 5.01
CA THR A 117 -5.79 12.90 4.17
C THR A 117 -6.32 13.14 2.75
N LEU A 118 -5.97 14.29 2.19
CA LEU A 118 -6.38 14.62 0.82
C LEU A 118 -5.72 13.67 -0.18
N SER A 119 -6.49 13.21 -1.16
CA SER A 119 -6.01 12.24 -2.15
C SER A 119 -4.79 12.72 -2.91
N ASP A 120 -4.66 14.01 -3.15
CA ASP A 120 -3.51 14.57 -3.87
C ASP A 120 -2.19 14.22 -3.19
N SER A 121 -2.18 14.12 -1.85
CA SER A 121 -0.96 13.80 -1.09
C SER A 121 -0.44 12.41 -1.43
N TYR A 122 -1.28 11.39 -1.28
CA TYR A 122 -0.78 10.02 -1.53
C TYR A 122 -0.64 9.71 -3.01
N VAL A 123 -1.49 10.27 -3.86
CA VAL A 123 -1.34 10.12 -5.31
C VAL A 123 0.03 10.66 -5.76
N LYS A 124 0.36 11.85 -5.31
CA LYS A 124 1.63 12.50 -5.63
C LYS A 124 2.83 11.69 -5.12
N ASP A 125 2.75 11.24 -3.88
CA ASP A 125 3.84 10.50 -3.26
C ASP A 125 4.10 9.17 -3.97
N ILE A 126 3.02 8.46 -4.34
CA ILE A 126 3.14 7.18 -5.04
C ILE A 126 3.75 7.40 -6.42
N ARG A 127 3.26 8.39 -7.17
CA ARG A 127 3.82 8.71 -8.48
C ARG A 127 5.29 9.03 -8.39
N LYS A 128 5.66 9.87 -7.43
CA LYS A 128 7.05 10.27 -7.25
C LYS A 128 7.94 9.08 -6.95
N ALA A 129 7.50 8.20 -6.05
CA ALA A 129 8.27 7.03 -5.67
C ALA A 129 8.48 6.07 -6.84
N ILE A 130 7.42 5.81 -7.62
CA ILE A 130 7.48 4.87 -8.73
C ILE A 130 8.23 5.45 -9.91
N LEU A 131 7.95 6.69 -10.29
CA LEU A 131 8.59 7.32 -11.45
C LEU A 131 10.07 7.61 -11.20
N ALA A 132 10.44 7.97 -9.98
CA ALA A 132 11.84 8.18 -9.63
C ALA A 132 12.64 6.88 -9.74
N GLU A 133 12.04 5.75 -9.32
CA GLU A 133 12.68 4.43 -9.41
C GLU A 133 12.94 4.02 -10.86
N ASN A 134 12.06 4.43 -11.77
CA ASN A 134 12.10 4.06 -13.18
C ASN A 134 12.81 5.11 -14.05
N ALA A 135 13.29 6.17 -13.46
CA ALA A 135 13.93 7.26 -14.20
C ALA A 135 15.36 6.90 -14.65
#